data_f963ab400cd18fe991a193df51fb2be4
#
_entry.id   f963ab400cd18fe991a193df51fb2be4
#
_cell.length_a   1.000
_cell.length_b   1.000
_cell.length_c   1.000
_cell.angle_alpha   90.00
_cell.angle_beta   90.00
_cell.angle_gamma   90.00
#
_symmetry.space_group_name_H-M   'P 1'
#
loop_
_entity.id
_entity.type
_entity.pdbx_description
1 polymer ?
#
loop_
_entity_poly.entity_id
_entity_poly.type
_entity_poly.pdbx_seq_one_letter_code
_entity_poly.pdbx_strand_id
1 'polypeptide(L)'
;NEEDDFIDEDLSVKDYLDEIITSFENISDKNFVFNFDQNSNHQKIIKSIEIIYGLRNFIGNANKFAKKNIFITLKSDSEFTDITVEDDGPGYPNDILPKIGEPYLKTFNSDQKSRAGLGLGIFIGKTLLEKNFANVNCRNSKTRSGAEVVIKWKNKDLFNI
;
A
#
# COMPACT_ATOMS: atom_id res chain seq x y z
N ASN A 1 -24.21 -8.68 19.14
CA ASN A 1 -23.61 -9.99 19.23
C ASN A 1 -22.20 -9.85 19.75
N GLU A 2 -21.98 -10.41 20.91
CA GLU A 2 -20.70 -10.36 21.62
C GLU A 2 -19.57 -11.10 20.91
N GLU A 3 -19.80 -11.66 19.75
CA GLU A 3 -18.81 -12.40 18.97
C GLU A 3 -18.00 -11.54 18.01
N ASP A 4 -18.43 -10.30 17.76
CA ASP A 4 -17.70 -9.39 16.87
C ASP A 4 -16.66 -8.51 17.58
N ASP A 5 -16.59 -8.63 18.90
CA ASP A 5 -15.69 -7.81 19.73
C ASP A 5 -14.31 -8.43 19.93
N PHE A 6 -13.99 -9.52 19.25
CA PHE A 6 -12.60 -9.95 19.17
C PHE A 6 -11.86 -9.14 18.11
N ILE A 7 -11.83 -7.83 18.32
CA ILE A 7 -10.79 -7.01 17.75
C ILE A 7 -9.51 -7.58 18.34
N ASP A 8 -8.73 -8.18 17.50
CA ASP A 8 -7.44 -8.70 17.90
C ASP A 8 -6.54 -7.49 18.14
N GLU A 9 -6.66 -6.91 19.35
CA GLU A 9 -5.93 -5.70 19.77
C GLU A 9 -4.42 -5.87 19.69
N ASP A 10 -3.97 -7.13 19.49
CA ASP A 10 -2.56 -7.48 19.41
C ASP A 10 -2.00 -7.55 17.99
N LEU A 11 -2.79 -7.23 16.96
CA LEU A 11 -2.29 -7.23 15.59
C LEU A 11 -1.33 -6.07 15.35
N SER A 12 -0.16 -6.39 14.83
CA SER A 12 0.82 -5.40 14.39
C SER A 12 0.59 -5.02 12.92
N VAL A 13 1.27 -3.96 12.49
CA VAL A 13 1.29 -3.59 11.06
C VAL A 13 1.76 -4.77 10.20
N LYS A 14 2.74 -5.52 10.68
CA LYS A 14 3.23 -6.72 9.99
C LYS A 14 2.12 -7.75 9.81
N ASP A 15 1.32 -7.99 10.83
CA ASP A 15 0.24 -8.98 10.77
C ASP A 15 -0.83 -8.57 9.75
N TYR A 16 -1.16 -7.28 9.66
CA TYR A 16 -2.07 -6.78 8.63
C TYR A 16 -1.55 -7.00 7.23
N LEU A 17 -0.27 -6.72 7.03
CA LEU A 17 0.37 -6.93 5.73
C LEU A 17 0.40 -8.42 5.36
N ASP A 18 0.71 -9.29 6.32
CA ASP A 18 0.67 -10.74 6.10
C ASP A 18 -0.71 -11.21 5.63
N GLU A 19 -1.76 -10.75 6.26
CA GLU A 19 -3.14 -11.11 5.89
C GLU A 19 -3.49 -10.62 4.49
N ILE A 20 -3.16 -9.37 4.18
CA ILE A 20 -3.45 -8.78 2.88
C ILE A 20 -2.67 -9.49 1.77
N ILE A 21 -1.38 -9.70 1.98
CA ILE A 21 -0.51 -10.37 1.00
C ILE A 21 -1.01 -11.79 0.75
N THR A 22 -1.32 -12.54 1.80
CA THR A 22 -1.85 -13.90 1.68
C THR A 22 -3.14 -13.92 0.87
N SER A 23 -4.03 -12.95 1.07
CA SER A 23 -5.26 -12.88 0.31
C SER A 23 -5.04 -12.68 -1.19
N PHE A 24 -4.02 -11.91 -1.57
CA PHE A 24 -3.66 -11.74 -2.97
C PHE A 24 -2.92 -12.95 -3.54
N GLU A 25 -2.01 -13.53 -2.77
CA GLU A 25 -1.28 -14.73 -3.20
C GLU A 25 -2.21 -15.89 -3.59
N ASN A 26 -3.34 -16.02 -2.89
CA ASN A 26 -4.30 -17.10 -3.14
C ASN A 26 -5.02 -16.97 -4.49
N ILE A 27 -5.05 -15.78 -5.09
CA ILE A 27 -5.78 -15.52 -6.34
C ILE A 27 -4.90 -15.01 -7.47
N SER A 28 -3.64 -14.71 -7.19
CA SER A 28 -2.70 -14.10 -8.15
C SER A 28 -1.68 -15.12 -8.66
N ASP A 29 -1.25 -14.93 -9.90
CA ASP A 29 -0.11 -15.62 -10.49
C ASP A 29 1.21 -14.86 -10.29
N LYS A 30 1.15 -13.70 -9.64
CA LYS A 30 2.34 -12.88 -9.37
C LYS A 30 3.10 -13.40 -8.16
N ASN A 31 4.37 -13.04 -8.09
CA ASN A 31 5.23 -13.37 -6.97
C ASN A 31 5.29 -12.20 -5.99
N PHE A 32 4.90 -12.44 -4.74
CA PHE A 32 4.95 -11.45 -3.66
C PHE A 32 6.17 -11.70 -2.79
N VAL A 33 7.00 -10.68 -2.63
CA VAL A 33 8.16 -10.72 -1.75
C VAL A 33 7.92 -9.74 -0.60
N PHE A 34 7.84 -10.27 0.61
CA PHE A 34 7.64 -9.46 1.81
C PHE A 34 8.92 -9.43 2.63
N ASN A 35 9.50 -8.23 2.74
CA ASN A 35 10.72 -7.97 3.50
C ASN A 35 10.40 -7.19 4.77
N PHE A 36 10.81 -7.70 5.91
CA PHE A 36 10.67 -7.04 7.20
C PHE A 36 11.78 -7.50 8.13
N ASP A 37 12.11 -6.67 9.13
CA ASP A 37 13.08 -7.04 10.16
C ASP A 37 12.38 -7.87 11.23
N GLN A 38 12.75 -9.15 11.35
CA GLN A 38 12.18 -10.08 12.32
C GLN A 38 12.50 -9.70 13.77
N ASN A 39 13.57 -8.95 13.98
CA ASN A 39 13.99 -8.50 15.31
C ASN A 39 13.38 -7.17 15.72
N SER A 40 12.68 -6.51 14.81
CA SER A 40 12.02 -5.24 15.10
C SER A 40 10.71 -5.47 15.86
N ASN A 41 10.46 -4.61 16.84
CA ASN A 41 9.14 -4.53 17.48
C ASN A 41 8.20 -3.75 16.56
N HIS A 42 7.42 -4.47 15.76
CA HIS A 42 6.48 -3.85 14.85
C HIS A 42 5.35 -3.18 15.63
N GLN A 43 4.98 -2.00 15.18
CA GLN A 43 3.94 -1.22 15.82
C GLN A 43 2.61 -1.93 15.77
N LYS A 44 1.91 -1.96 16.90
CA LYS A 44 0.55 -2.44 17.01
C LYS A 44 -0.40 -1.31 16.66
N ILE A 45 -1.45 -1.62 15.96
CA ILE A 45 -2.51 -0.66 15.62
C ILE A 45 -3.87 -1.30 15.88
N ILE A 46 -4.83 -0.45 16.20
CA ILE A 46 -6.22 -0.88 16.27
C ILE A 46 -6.69 -1.20 14.86
N LYS A 47 -7.46 -2.26 14.71
CA LYS A 47 -7.98 -2.68 13.41
C LYS A 47 -8.82 -1.55 12.80
N SER A 48 -8.35 -1.03 11.68
CA SER A 48 -9.02 0.03 10.93
C SER A 48 -9.36 -0.47 9.54
N ILE A 49 -10.64 -0.47 9.22
CA ILE A 49 -11.13 -0.82 7.88
C ILE A 49 -10.55 0.15 6.84
N GLU A 50 -10.42 1.42 7.18
CA GLU A 50 -9.89 2.42 6.27
C GLU A 50 -8.43 2.16 5.91
N ILE A 51 -7.60 1.79 6.89
CA ILE A 51 -6.20 1.43 6.64
C ILE A 51 -6.12 0.18 5.80
N ILE A 52 -6.92 -0.84 6.12
CA ILE A 52 -6.94 -2.08 5.35
C ILE A 52 -7.31 -1.82 3.89
N TYR A 53 -8.37 -1.06 3.64
CA TYR A 53 -8.78 -0.71 2.27
C TYR A 53 -7.75 0.14 1.55
N GLY A 54 -7.12 1.08 2.26
CA GLY A 54 -6.04 1.89 1.69
C GLY A 54 -4.87 1.04 1.24
N LEU A 55 -4.39 0.15 2.10
CA LEU A 55 -3.30 -0.78 1.77
C LEU A 55 -3.69 -1.73 0.63
N ARG A 56 -4.90 -2.26 0.67
CA ARG A 56 -5.39 -3.16 -0.38
C ARG A 56 -5.47 -2.46 -1.74
N ASN A 57 -5.81 -1.19 -1.78
CA ASN A 57 -5.80 -0.44 -3.03
C ASN A 57 -4.42 -0.40 -3.66
N PHE A 58 -3.39 -0.09 -2.88
CA PHE A 58 -2.01 0.00 -3.40
C PHE A 58 -1.42 -1.37 -3.75
N ILE A 59 -1.63 -2.37 -2.90
CA ILE A 59 -1.15 -3.73 -3.18
C ILE A 59 -1.90 -4.32 -4.37
N GLY A 60 -3.20 -4.07 -4.47
CA GLY A 60 -4.00 -4.50 -5.61
C GLY A 60 -3.56 -3.86 -6.92
N ASN A 61 -3.21 -2.58 -6.90
CA ASN A 61 -2.65 -1.91 -8.07
C ASN A 61 -1.31 -2.52 -8.49
N ALA A 62 -0.44 -2.79 -7.53
CA ALA A 62 0.83 -3.46 -7.81
C ALA A 62 0.58 -4.84 -8.43
N ASN A 63 -0.35 -5.59 -7.89
CA ASN A 63 -0.73 -6.90 -8.44
C ASN A 63 -1.25 -6.80 -9.88
N LYS A 64 -2.05 -5.78 -10.17
CA LYS A 64 -2.63 -5.57 -11.50
C LYS A 64 -1.58 -5.23 -12.54
N PHE A 65 -0.60 -4.40 -12.21
CA PHE A 65 0.34 -3.82 -13.18
C PHE A 65 1.72 -4.47 -13.18
N ALA A 66 2.08 -5.24 -12.16
CA ALA A 66 3.34 -5.96 -12.13
C ALA A 66 3.45 -6.91 -13.31
N LYS A 67 4.67 -7.09 -13.82
CA LYS A 67 4.95 -8.15 -14.79
C LYS A 67 4.96 -9.51 -14.10
N LYS A 68 5.76 -9.64 -13.06
CA LYS A 68 5.93 -10.90 -12.30
C LYS A 68 6.02 -10.70 -10.80
N ASN A 69 6.60 -9.60 -10.33
CA ASN A 69 7.02 -9.46 -8.94
C ASN A 69 6.47 -8.20 -8.29
N ILE A 70 6.04 -8.37 -7.03
CA ILE A 70 5.64 -7.29 -6.16
C ILE A 70 6.49 -7.38 -4.90
N PHE A 71 7.09 -6.26 -4.51
CA PHE A 71 7.98 -6.18 -3.35
C PHE A 71 7.34 -5.28 -2.31
N ILE A 72 7.10 -5.83 -1.13
CA ILE A 72 6.55 -5.09 -0.01
C ILE A 72 7.58 -5.10 1.10
N THR A 73 7.96 -3.92 1.56
CA THR A 73 8.98 -3.76 2.59
C THR A 73 8.39 -3.00 3.76
N LEU A 74 8.53 -3.55 4.95
CA LEU A 74 8.12 -2.92 6.20
C LEU A 74 9.36 -2.58 7.01
N LYS A 75 9.49 -1.31 7.37
CA LYS A 75 10.55 -0.81 8.25
C LYS A 75 9.95 -0.05 9.42
N SER A 76 10.45 -0.31 10.60
CA SER A 76 10.08 0.43 11.81
C SER A 76 11.33 0.76 12.62
N ASP A 77 11.39 2.00 13.07
CA ASP A 77 12.34 2.43 14.09
C ASP A 77 11.59 3.01 15.30
N SER A 78 12.28 3.73 16.18
CA SER A 78 11.65 4.29 17.39
C SER A 78 10.64 5.40 17.08
N GLU A 79 10.74 6.04 15.92
CA GLU A 79 9.92 7.22 15.56
C GLU A 79 8.92 6.94 14.44
N PHE A 80 9.31 6.14 13.45
CA PHE A 80 8.55 5.97 12.22
C PHE A 80 8.33 4.50 11.88
N THR A 81 7.21 4.26 11.21
CA THR A 81 6.91 3.00 10.53
C THR A 81 6.60 3.32 9.08
N ASP A 82 7.29 2.67 8.15
CA ASP A 82 7.00 2.84 6.74
C ASP A 82 6.81 1.51 6.02
N ILE A 83 5.91 1.57 5.04
CA ILE A 83 5.60 0.47 4.12
C ILE A 83 5.91 0.96 2.73
N THR A 84 6.72 0.20 2.01
CA THR A 84 7.00 0.45 0.60
C THR A 84 6.40 -0.66 -0.24
N VAL A 85 5.61 -0.31 -1.24
CA VAL A 85 5.03 -1.25 -2.21
C VAL A 85 5.62 -0.93 -3.57
N GLU A 86 6.39 -1.85 -4.13
CA GLU A 86 7.02 -1.71 -5.44
C GLU A 86 6.59 -2.83 -6.37
N ASP A 87 6.50 -2.53 -7.67
CA ASP A 87 6.28 -3.56 -8.68
C ASP A 87 7.31 -3.43 -9.82
N ASP A 88 7.35 -4.44 -10.66
CA ASP A 88 8.23 -4.49 -11.83
C ASP A 88 7.49 -4.19 -13.15
N GLY A 89 6.36 -3.52 -13.05
CA GLY A 89 5.54 -3.12 -14.20
C GLY A 89 6.07 -1.88 -14.92
N PRO A 90 5.20 -1.24 -15.72
CA PRO A 90 5.62 -0.09 -16.54
C PRO A 90 5.85 1.20 -15.77
N GLY A 91 5.47 1.27 -14.50
CA GLY A 91 5.51 2.51 -13.72
C GLY A 91 4.38 3.48 -14.09
N TYR A 92 4.38 4.62 -13.42
CA TYR A 92 3.44 5.68 -13.73
C TYR A 92 3.93 6.49 -14.95
N PRO A 93 3.03 6.83 -15.88
CA PRO A 93 3.38 7.75 -16.95
C PRO A 93 3.86 9.10 -16.40
N ASN A 94 4.85 9.70 -17.05
CA ASN A 94 5.47 10.96 -16.58
C ASN A 94 4.50 12.13 -16.52
N ASP A 95 3.53 12.18 -17.43
CA ASP A 95 2.50 13.21 -17.45
C ASP A 95 1.46 13.04 -16.34
N ILE A 96 1.28 11.82 -15.85
CA ILE A 96 0.33 11.48 -14.79
C ILE A 96 0.95 11.64 -13.40
N LEU A 97 2.23 11.37 -13.27
CA LEU A 97 2.92 11.31 -12.00
C LEU A 97 2.70 12.55 -11.11
N PRO A 98 2.75 13.80 -11.61
CA PRO A 98 2.47 14.97 -10.78
C PRO A 98 1.02 15.10 -10.32
N LYS A 99 0.11 14.37 -10.95
CA LYS A 99 -1.34 14.46 -10.69
C LYS A 99 -1.88 13.30 -9.87
N ILE A 100 -1.01 12.38 -9.46
CA ILE A 100 -1.42 11.21 -8.70
C ILE A 100 -2.07 11.63 -7.38
N GLY A 101 -3.22 11.03 -7.09
CA GLY A 101 -4.01 11.35 -5.91
C GLY A 101 -5.09 12.40 -6.15
N GLU A 102 -5.16 13.01 -7.32
CA GLU A 102 -6.27 13.90 -7.69
C GLU A 102 -7.49 13.08 -8.11
N PRO A 103 -8.72 13.51 -7.70
CA PRO A 103 -9.92 12.71 -7.93
C PRO A 103 -10.31 12.57 -9.40
N TYR A 104 -9.85 13.46 -10.25
CA TYR A 104 -10.18 13.50 -11.67
C TYR A 104 -9.05 13.02 -12.57
N LEU A 105 -8.18 12.17 -12.07
CA LEU A 105 -7.18 11.53 -12.89
C LEU A 105 -7.88 10.54 -13.82
N LYS A 106 -8.75 11.04 -14.65
CA LYS A 106 -9.29 10.25 -15.76
C LYS A 106 -8.19 10.05 -16.78
N THR A 107 -8.13 8.86 -17.24
CA THR A 107 -7.39 8.41 -18.36
C THR A 107 -7.51 9.37 -19.53
N PHE A 108 -6.55 10.22 -19.66
CA PHE A 108 -6.46 11.07 -20.83
C PHE A 108 -6.04 10.28 -22.07
N ASN A 109 -5.55 9.07 -21.89
CA ASN A 109 -5.18 8.19 -22.97
C ASN A 109 -5.92 6.86 -22.82
N SER A 110 -6.71 6.56 -23.84
CA SER A 110 -7.30 5.26 -24.05
C SER A 110 -6.25 4.16 -24.27
N ASP A 111 -4.98 4.45 -24.09
CA ASP A 111 -3.93 3.45 -24.21
C ASP A 111 -3.93 2.58 -22.99
N GLN A 112 -4.55 1.42 -23.13
CA GLN A 112 -4.77 0.45 -22.06
C GLN A 112 -3.50 -0.21 -21.53
N LYS A 113 -2.36 0.06 -22.14
CA LYS A 113 -1.07 -0.47 -21.69
C LYS A 113 -0.43 0.38 -20.62
N SER A 114 -0.89 1.61 -20.43
CA SER A 114 -0.46 2.48 -19.36
C SER A 114 -1.29 2.21 -18.12
N ARG A 115 -0.87 2.70 -16.97
CA ARG A 115 -1.65 2.68 -15.71
C ARG A 115 -2.85 3.63 -15.79
N ALA A 116 -3.42 3.76 -16.96
CA ALA A 116 -4.64 4.52 -17.20
C ALA A 116 -5.80 3.87 -16.42
N GLY A 117 -6.61 4.65 -15.71
CA GLY A 117 -7.68 4.12 -14.88
C GLY A 117 -7.31 3.92 -13.41
N LEU A 118 -6.06 4.15 -13.02
CA LEU A 118 -5.60 4.07 -11.64
C LEU A 118 -6.12 5.20 -10.75
N GLY A 119 -6.55 6.31 -11.34
CA GLY A 119 -6.75 7.55 -10.61
C GLY A 119 -7.69 7.40 -9.42
N LEU A 120 -8.80 6.68 -9.58
CA LEU A 120 -9.77 6.52 -8.50
C LEU A 120 -9.24 5.64 -7.37
N GLY A 121 -8.60 4.52 -7.71
CA GLY A 121 -8.03 3.61 -6.70
C GLY A 121 -6.93 4.27 -5.89
N ILE A 122 -6.02 4.98 -6.55
CA ILE A 122 -4.95 5.73 -5.86
C ILE A 122 -5.55 6.85 -5.01
N PHE A 123 -6.51 7.59 -5.53
CA PHE A 123 -7.20 8.65 -4.78
C PHE A 123 -7.84 8.11 -3.51
N ILE A 124 -8.59 7.02 -3.60
CA ILE A 124 -9.22 6.38 -2.45
C ILE A 124 -8.17 5.89 -1.46
N GLY A 125 -7.18 5.16 -1.92
CA GLY A 125 -6.13 4.62 -1.06
C GLY A 125 -5.36 5.72 -0.33
N LYS A 126 -4.94 6.73 -1.06
CA LYS A 126 -4.23 7.88 -0.48
C LYS A 126 -5.11 8.63 0.52
N THR A 127 -6.37 8.90 0.19
CA THR A 127 -7.30 9.60 1.07
C THR A 127 -7.53 8.84 2.37
N LEU A 128 -7.77 7.54 2.30
CA LEU A 128 -8.00 6.72 3.48
C LEU A 128 -6.79 6.66 4.40
N LEU A 129 -5.59 6.50 3.81
CA LEU A 129 -4.37 6.42 4.61
C LEU A 129 -3.98 7.77 5.19
N GLU A 130 -4.09 8.85 4.43
CA GLU A 130 -3.77 10.19 4.92
C GLU A 130 -4.76 10.68 5.97
N LYS A 131 -6.03 10.30 5.87
CA LYS A 131 -7.02 10.53 6.92
C LYS A 131 -6.63 9.86 8.22
N ASN A 132 -5.91 8.76 8.15
CA ASN A 132 -5.40 8.00 9.29
C ASN A 132 -3.91 8.30 9.55
N PHE A 133 -3.50 9.52 9.30
CA PHE A 133 -2.20 10.11 9.67
C PHE A 133 -1.00 9.64 8.87
N ALA A 134 -1.19 8.83 7.83
CA ALA A 134 -0.09 8.43 6.98
C ALA A 134 0.33 9.56 6.04
N ASN A 135 1.59 9.56 5.67
CA ASN A 135 2.10 10.31 4.53
C ASN A 135 2.25 9.32 3.37
N VAL A 136 1.63 9.59 2.24
CA VAL A 136 1.65 8.69 1.08
C VAL A 136 2.34 9.38 -0.09
N ASN A 137 3.39 8.76 -0.59
CA ASN A 137 4.18 9.27 -1.70
C ASN A 137 4.26 8.23 -2.82
N CYS A 138 3.77 8.58 -4.00
CA CYS A 138 3.81 7.71 -5.19
C CYS A 138 4.89 8.21 -6.13
N ARG A 139 5.72 7.31 -6.60
CA ARG A 139 6.82 7.61 -7.52
C ARG A 139 7.14 6.40 -8.38
N ASN A 140 8.00 6.56 -9.35
CA ASN A 140 8.55 5.43 -10.07
C ASN A 140 9.78 4.89 -9.36
N SER A 141 9.89 3.57 -9.29
CA SER A 141 11.02 2.90 -8.68
C SER A 141 12.29 3.14 -9.52
N LYS A 142 13.38 3.47 -8.87
CA LYS A 142 14.67 3.67 -9.52
C LYS A 142 15.39 2.35 -9.83
N THR A 143 15.00 1.29 -9.15
CA THR A 143 15.73 0.01 -9.21
C THR A 143 14.93 -1.10 -9.87
N ARG A 144 13.59 -1.00 -9.92
CA ARG A 144 12.72 -2.08 -10.36
C ARG A 144 11.87 -1.76 -11.57
N SER A 145 12.02 -0.59 -12.15
CA SER A 145 11.32 -0.08 -13.34
C SER A 145 9.81 0.19 -13.19
N GLY A 146 9.19 -0.29 -12.14
CA GLY A 146 7.75 -0.12 -11.92
C GLY A 146 7.41 1.05 -11.01
N ALA A 147 6.19 1.04 -10.50
CA ALA A 147 5.73 2.02 -9.54
C ALA A 147 6.20 1.71 -8.13
N GLU A 148 6.36 2.74 -7.32
CA GLU A 148 6.70 2.63 -5.92
C GLU A 148 5.79 3.55 -5.11
N VAL A 149 5.21 3.01 -4.05
CA VAL A 149 4.41 3.78 -3.10
C VAL A 149 5.05 3.66 -1.73
N VAL A 150 5.32 4.79 -1.09
CA VAL A 150 5.86 4.84 0.27
C VAL A 150 4.79 5.39 1.20
N ILE A 151 4.41 4.61 2.18
CA ILE A 151 3.38 4.94 3.18
C ILE A 151 4.08 5.01 4.52
N LYS A 152 4.07 6.19 5.14
CA LYS A 152 4.83 6.45 6.35
C LYS A 152 3.98 7.04 7.45
N TRP A 153 4.11 6.49 8.65
CA TRP A 153 3.49 7.01 9.87
C TRP A 153 4.55 7.41 10.89
N LYS A 154 4.23 8.42 11.67
CA LYS A 154 4.87 8.60 12.98
C LYS A 154 4.26 7.56 13.93
N ASN A 155 5.09 6.83 14.66
CA ASN A 155 4.61 5.79 15.56
C ASN A 155 3.59 6.29 16.57
N LYS A 156 3.79 7.51 17.08
CA LYS A 156 2.85 8.14 18.01
C LYS A 156 1.44 8.30 17.43
N ASP A 157 1.32 8.45 16.12
CA ASP A 157 0.04 8.63 15.46
C ASP A 157 -0.69 7.29 15.26
N LEU A 158 0.03 6.19 15.17
CA LEU A 158 -0.56 4.84 15.06
C LEU A 158 -1.39 4.47 16.29
N PHE A 159 -1.05 5.00 17.46
CA PHE A 159 -1.81 4.77 18.68
C PHE A 159 -3.12 5.55 18.75
N ASN A 160 -3.33 6.51 17.86
CA ASN A 160 -4.49 7.41 17.86
C ASN A 160 -5.48 7.12 16.73
N ILE A 161 -5.28 6.03 16.04
CA ILE A 161 -6.17 5.62 14.95
C ILE A 161 -7.45 4.99 15.47
#